data_1080890a0caeb22c006e6e8fb5c19d6c
#
_entry.id   1080890a0caeb22c006e6e8fb5c19d6c
#
_cell.length_a   1.000
_cell.length_b   1.000
_cell.length_c   1.000
_cell.angle_alpha   90.00
_cell.angle_beta   90.00
_cell.angle_gamma   90.00
#
_symmetry.space_group_name_H-M   'P 1'
#
loop_
_entity.id
_entity.type
_entity.pdbx_description
1 polymer ?
#
loop_
_entity_poly.entity_id
_entity_poly.type
_entity_poly.pdbx_seq_one_letter_code
_entity_poly.pdbx_strand_id
1 'polypeptide(L)'
;MAIRILITFLISLVFSGIVSSEDKDTKEARSIAEKVKRKAERSEKAEGRQDLVKDKVTVKQDDKGQQIVEQVGEASFYGPGFHGKKTATGEKFNQNDKTAAHPTLPLGTKATVTNLDNGNSVDVKINDRGPYVKGRDIDLSKGAAKELGMTKDGVVPVKIEAEVVPAEKSQEKK
;
A
#
# COMPACT_ATOMS: atom_id res chain seq x y z
N MET A 1 -0.42 -12.90 31.48
CA MET A 1 -0.35 -11.42 31.61
C MET A 1 0.95 -10.86 32.19
N ALA A 2 2.02 -11.64 32.33
CA ALA A 2 3.23 -11.25 33.09
C ALA A 2 4.52 -11.08 32.26
N ILE A 3 4.48 -11.24 30.92
CA ILE A 3 5.70 -11.17 30.07
C ILE A 3 5.86 -9.81 29.37
N ARG A 4 4.80 -8.98 29.32
CA ARG A 4 4.82 -7.66 28.63
C ARG A 4 5.50 -6.53 29.39
N ILE A 5 5.84 -6.68 30.68
CA ILE A 5 6.36 -5.60 31.52
C ILE A 5 7.90 -5.62 31.65
N LEU A 6 8.57 -6.72 31.25
CA LEU A 6 10.02 -6.86 31.49
C LEU A 6 10.92 -6.25 30.41
N ILE A 7 10.40 -5.94 29.22
CA ILE A 7 11.20 -5.40 28.10
C ILE A 7 11.34 -3.89 28.15
N THR A 8 10.41 -3.19 28.77
CA THR A 8 10.42 -1.71 28.86
C THR A 8 11.37 -1.14 29.89
N PHE A 9 11.90 -1.94 30.83
CA PHE A 9 12.76 -1.45 31.92
C PHE A 9 14.27 -1.55 31.64
N LEU A 10 14.68 -2.28 30.59
CA LEU A 10 16.12 -2.49 30.30
C LEU A 10 16.74 -1.46 29.37
N ILE A 11 15.96 -0.55 28.78
CA ILE A 11 16.45 0.47 27.82
C ILE A 11 16.73 1.82 28.50
N SER A 12 16.31 2.03 29.75
CA SER A 12 16.41 3.33 30.42
C SER A 12 17.73 3.60 31.18
N LEU A 13 18.68 2.66 31.22
CA LEU A 13 19.84 2.78 32.12
C LEU A 13 21.20 3.03 31.45
N VAL A 14 21.26 3.34 30.15
CA VAL A 14 22.55 3.56 29.45
C VAL A 14 22.69 4.98 28.88
N PHE A 15 21.85 5.94 29.31
CA PHE A 15 21.90 7.30 28.75
C PHE A 15 22.34 8.37 29.74
N SER A 16 23.40 8.10 30.52
CA SER A 16 23.99 9.14 31.35
C SER A 16 25.52 9.00 31.35
N GLY A 17 26.18 9.81 30.53
CA GLY A 17 27.62 10.06 30.62
C GLY A 17 28.45 9.44 29.54
N ILE A 18 28.84 10.24 28.56
CA ILE A 18 30.18 10.47 28.00
C ILE A 18 30.01 11.25 26.69
N VAL A 19 30.13 12.55 26.76
CA VAL A 19 30.41 13.40 25.61
C VAL A 19 31.93 13.49 25.51
N SER A 20 32.52 12.71 24.56
CA SER A 20 33.84 13.04 24.03
C SER A 20 34.16 12.15 22.84
N SER A 21 34.50 12.74 21.68
CA SER A 21 34.93 12.13 20.42
C SER A 21 34.03 11.03 19.85
N GLU A 22 33.10 11.42 18.97
CA GLU A 22 32.32 10.47 18.18
C GLU A 22 33.22 9.85 17.08
N ASP A 23 33.76 8.67 17.33
CA ASP A 23 34.42 7.84 16.35
C ASP A 23 33.41 7.35 15.30
N LYS A 24 33.88 7.12 14.04
CA LYS A 24 33.08 6.60 12.93
C LYS A 24 32.26 5.35 13.29
N ASP A 25 32.84 4.50 14.14
CA ASP A 25 32.22 3.24 14.59
C ASP A 25 30.97 3.48 15.44
N THR A 26 30.93 4.54 16.26
CA THR A 26 29.74 4.89 17.05
C THR A 26 28.59 5.44 16.19
N LYS A 27 28.89 6.15 15.10
CA LYS A 27 27.87 6.62 14.13
C LYS A 27 27.26 5.46 13.35
N GLU A 28 28.07 4.50 12.95
CA GLU A 28 27.61 3.32 12.22
C GLU A 28 26.77 2.41 13.12
N ALA A 29 27.18 2.18 14.35
CA ALA A 29 26.42 1.42 15.35
C ALA A 29 25.06 2.07 15.65
N ARG A 30 24.98 3.41 15.78
CA ARG A 30 23.70 4.13 15.94
C ARG A 30 22.81 4.01 14.73
N SER A 31 23.37 4.10 13.50
CA SER A 31 22.62 3.93 12.25
C SER A 31 22.04 2.52 12.13
N ILE A 32 22.80 1.50 12.52
CA ILE A 32 22.35 0.10 12.53
C ILE A 32 21.26 -0.08 13.59
N ALA A 33 21.45 0.41 14.81
CA ALA A 33 20.46 0.33 15.87
C ALA A 33 19.13 1.01 15.51
N GLU A 34 19.20 2.17 14.85
CA GLU A 34 18.00 2.87 14.38
C GLU A 34 17.29 2.12 13.24
N LYS A 35 18.03 1.51 12.31
CA LYS A 35 17.46 0.63 11.28
C LYS A 35 16.79 -0.61 11.87
N VAL A 36 17.41 -1.23 12.86
CA VAL A 36 16.85 -2.39 13.57
C VAL A 36 15.59 -1.99 14.34
N LYS A 37 15.61 -0.85 15.04
CA LYS A 37 14.44 -0.32 15.76
C LYS A 37 13.28 -0.03 14.80
N ARG A 38 13.51 0.66 13.69
CA ARG A 38 12.50 0.93 12.65
C ARG A 38 11.95 -0.35 12.02
N LYS A 39 12.81 -1.38 11.85
CA LYS A 39 12.39 -2.69 11.34
C LYS A 39 11.52 -3.44 12.37
N ALA A 40 11.85 -3.37 13.66
CA ALA A 40 11.07 -3.97 14.74
C ALA A 40 9.70 -3.27 14.89
N GLU A 41 9.66 -1.92 14.92
CA GLU A 41 8.43 -1.14 14.97
C GLU A 41 7.54 -1.40 13.74
N ARG A 42 8.15 -1.62 12.57
CA ARG A 42 7.42 -2.00 11.34
C ARG A 42 6.85 -3.42 11.43
N SER A 43 7.57 -4.38 12.02
CA SER A 43 7.09 -5.76 12.19
C SER A 43 5.96 -5.85 13.24
N GLU A 44 6.06 -5.14 14.36
CA GLU A 44 4.98 -5.07 15.36
C GLU A 44 3.73 -4.39 14.78
N LYS A 45 3.92 -3.31 13.99
CA LYS A 45 2.81 -2.65 13.28
C LYS A 45 2.20 -3.55 12.20
N ALA A 46 3.00 -4.42 11.56
CA ALA A 46 2.53 -5.39 10.57
C ALA A 46 1.76 -6.57 11.23
N GLU A 47 2.21 -7.08 12.38
CA GLU A 47 1.51 -8.14 13.12
C GLU A 47 0.15 -7.67 13.67
N GLY A 48 0.07 -6.44 14.18
CA GLY A 48 -1.21 -5.85 14.61
C GLY A 48 -2.19 -5.55 13.47
N ARG A 49 -1.72 -5.59 12.21
CA ARG A 49 -2.53 -5.34 11.00
C ARG A 49 -3.09 -6.60 10.35
N GLN A 50 -2.47 -7.78 10.58
CA GLN A 50 -2.97 -9.01 9.96
C GLN A 50 -4.39 -9.35 10.39
N ASP A 51 -4.85 -8.87 11.54
CA ASP A 51 -6.25 -9.00 11.98
C ASP A 51 -7.19 -7.97 11.32
N LEU A 52 -6.68 -6.84 10.80
CA LEU A 52 -7.45 -5.80 10.14
C LEU A 52 -7.55 -6.00 8.61
N VAL A 53 -6.57 -6.68 8.02
CA VAL A 53 -6.43 -6.91 6.56
C VAL A 53 -6.95 -8.28 6.16
N LYS A 54 -7.94 -8.82 6.85
CA LYS A 54 -8.58 -10.05 6.42
C LYS A 54 -9.66 -9.70 5.38
N ASP A 55 -9.28 -9.76 4.10
CA ASP A 55 -10.10 -9.75 2.87
C ASP A 55 -11.56 -9.30 3.04
N LYS A 56 -11.77 -8.06 3.49
CA LYS A 56 -13.12 -7.55 3.65
C LYS A 56 -13.48 -6.73 2.42
N VAL A 57 -13.96 -7.44 1.40
CA VAL A 57 -14.67 -6.80 0.29
C VAL A 57 -16.09 -6.51 0.76
N THR A 58 -16.45 -5.25 0.80
CA THR A 58 -17.82 -4.80 1.11
C THR A 58 -18.39 -4.08 -0.10
N VAL A 59 -19.66 -4.33 -0.41
CA VAL A 59 -20.38 -3.60 -1.44
C VAL A 59 -21.35 -2.65 -0.75
N LYS A 60 -21.20 -1.37 -1.02
CA LYS A 60 -22.07 -0.29 -0.51
C LYS A 60 -22.80 0.34 -1.70
N GLN A 61 -23.90 1.01 -1.44
CA GLN A 61 -24.54 1.90 -2.42
C GLN A 61 -24.32 3.35 -1.96
N ASP A 62 -23.98 4.21 -2.92
CA ASP A 62 -23.95 5.66 -2.67
C ASP A 62 -25.38 6.25 -2.70
N ASP A 63 -25.48 7.54 -2.41
CA ASP A 63 -26.75 8.29 -2.39
C ASP A 63 -27.45 8.33 -3.76
N LYS A 64 -26.75 7.95 -4.83
CA LYS A 64 -27.23 7.87 -6.23
C LYS A 64 -27.59 6.44 -6.64
N GLY A 65 -27.49 5.45 -5.72
CA GLY A 65 -27.74 4.05 -6.01
C GLY A 65 -26.61 3.38 -6.81
N GLN A 66 -25.42 3.99 -6.94
CA GLN A 66 -24.24 3.36 -7.53
C GLN A 66 -23.61 2.37 -6.55
N GLN A 67 -23.17 1.24 -7.07
CA GLN A 67 -22.47 0.26 -6.26
C GLN A 67 -20.99 0.68 -6.12
N ILE A 68 -20.55 0.79 -4.87
CA ILE A 68 -19.16 1.01 -4.50
C ILE A 68 -18.63 -0.27 -3.87
N VAL A 69 -17.60 -0.83 -4.47
CA VAL A 69 -16.81 -1.93 -3.88
C VAL A 69 -15.71 -1.31 -3.04
N GLU A 70 -15.70 -1.61 -1.76
CA GLU A 70 -14.64 -1.24 -0.82
C GLU A 70 -13.84 -2.50 -0.47
N GLN A 71 -12.53 -2.44 -0.62
CA GLN A 71 -11.60 -3.51 -0.26
C GLN A 71 -10.43 -2.93 0.53
N VAL A 72 -10.02 -3.62 1.59
CA VAL A 72 -8.77 -3.34 2.30
C VAL A 72 -7.76 -4.42 1.93
N GLY A 73 -6.54 -4.01 1.55
CA GLY A 73 -5.51 -4.93 1.09
C GLY A 73 -4.14 -4.26 0.99
N GLU A 74 -3.21 -4.91 0.29
CA GLU A 74 -1.84 -4.44 0.10
C GLU A 74 -1.63 -3.92 -1.32
N ALA A 75 -1.09 -2.71 -1.43
CA ALA A 75 -0.66 -2.13 -2.71
C ALA A 75 0.84 -2.25 -2.91
N SER A 76 1.24 -2.56 -4.13
CA SER A 76 2.60 -2.38 -4.61
C SER A 76 2.59 -1.52 -5.88
N PHE A 77 3.73 -1.33 -6.52
CA PHE A 77 3.79 -0.63 -7.81
C PHE A 77 4.74 -1.30 -8.80
N TYR A 78 4.47 -1.08 -10.08
CA TYR A 78 5.25 -1.65 -11.18
C TYR A 78 6.72 -1.26 -11.14
N GLY A 79 7.59 -2.25 -11.32
CA GLY A 79 9.03 -2.04 -11.48
C GLY A 79 9.39 -1.36 -12.82
N PRO A 80 10.67 -1.01 -13.00
CA PRO A 80 11.14 -0.19 -14.14
C PRO A 80 11.03 -0.84 -15.52
N GLY A 81 10.78 -2.14 -15.63
CA GLY A 81 10.75 -2.86 -16.91
C GLY A 81 9.37 -2.92 -17.61
N PHE A 82 8.34 -2.27 -17.08
CA PHE A 82 6.97 -2.38 -17.61
C PHE A 82 6.56 -1.23 -18.54
N HIS A 83 7.27 -0.10 -18.51
CA HIS A 83 6.96 1.05 -19.37
C HIS A 83 6.93 0.67 -20.86
N GLY A 84 5.86 1.05 -21.57
CA GLY A 84 5.64 0.75 -22.99
C GLY A 84 5.10 -0.65 -23.30
N LYS A 85 5.02 -1.56 -22.34
CA LYS A 85 4.38 -2.88 -22.54
C LYS A 85 2.86 -2.74 -22.65
N LYS A 86 2.22 -3.69 -23.32
CA LYS A 86 0.76 -3.73 -23.42
C LYS A 86 0.15 -4.15 -22.08
N THR A 87 -0.91 -3.46 -21.68
CA THR A 87 -1.77 -3.81 -20.55
C THR A 87 -2.88 -4.76 -20.99
N ALA A 88 -3.69 -5.24 -20.06
CA ALA A 88 -4.84 -6.09 -20.35
C ALA A 88 -5.92 -5.39 -21.20
N THR A 89 -5.98 -4.05 -21.16
CA THR A 89 -6.85 -3.27 -22.08
C THR A 89 -6.28 -3.14 -23.48
N GLY A 90 -5.01 -3.56 -23.72
CA GLY A 90 -4.30 -3.37 -24.98
C GLY A 90 -3.59 -2.02 -25.12
N GLU A 91 -3.79 -1.10 -24.18
CA GLU A 91 -3.08 0.18 -24.12
C GLU A 91 -1.60 -0.03 -23.79
N LYS A 92 -0.72 0.89 -24.20
CA LYS A 92 0.68 0.89 -23.75
C LYS A 92 0.75 1.45 -22.33
N PHE A 93 1.34 0.67 -21.42
CA PHE A 93 1.55 1.11 -20.04
C PHE A 93 2.49 2.32 -19.98
N ASN A 94 2.00 3.41 -19.43
CA ASN A 94 2.81 4.59 -19.09
C ASN A 94 2.98 4.66 -17.58
N GLN A 95 4.20 4.50 -17.11
CA GLN A 95 4.50 4.51 -15.67
C GLN A 95 4.16 5.85 -14.96
N ASN A 96 3.98 6.94 -15.70
CA ASN A 96 3.69 8.26 -15.14
C ASN A 96 2.18 8.55 -15.02
N ASP A 97 1.35 7.78 -15.71
CA ASP A 97 -0.11 7.90 -15.65
C ASP A 97 -0.63 7.38 -14.31
N LYS A 98 -1.86 7.72 -13.96
CA LYS A 98 -2.55 7.22 -12.76
C LYS A 98 -3.37 5.99 -13.13
N THR A 99 -2.70 4.84 -13.19
CA THR A 99 -3.31 3.55 -13.56
C THR A 99 -2.93 2.47 -12.56
N ALA A 100 -3.69 1.38 -12.56
CA ALA A 100 -3.43 0.24 -11.71
C ALA A 100 -3.84 -1.09 -12.37
N ALA A 101 -3.24 -2.19 -11.89
CA ALA A 101 -3.72 -3.54 -12.10
C ALA A 101 -4.49 -4.04 -10.89
N HIS A 102 -5.62 -4.69 -11.14
CA HIS A 102 -6.40 -5.38 -10.12
C HIS A 102 -6.91 -6.72 -10.66
N PRO A 103 -6.94 -7.80 -9.83
CA PRO A 103 -7.29 -9.13 -10.33
C PRO A 103 -8.73 -9.25 -10.80
N THR A 104 -9.68 -8.61 -10.12
CA THR A 104 -11.12 -8.85 -10.31
C THR A 104 -11.94 -7.63 -10.72
N LEU A 105 -11.55 -6.40 -10.32
CA LEU A 105 -12.30 -5.19 -10.72
C LEU A 105 -12.41 -5.08 -12.24
N PRO A 106 -13.56 -4.68 -12.80
CA PRO A 106 -13.73 -4.51 -14.25
C PRO A 106 -12.65 -3.58 -14.83
N LEU A 107 -12.14 -3.91 -16.03
CA LEU A 107 -11.23 -3.02 -16.75
C LEU A 107 -11.95 -1.72 -17.11
N GLY A 108 -11.26 -0.60 -16.96
CA GLY A 108 -11.83 0.74 -17.15
C GLY A 108 -12.44 1.34 -15.88
N THR A 109 -12.62 0.56 -14.81
CA THR A 109 -13.13 1.06 -13.53
C THR A 109 -12.22 2.16 -12.99
N LYS A 110 -12.83 3.21 -12.45
CA LYS A 110 -12.15 4.21 -11.64
C LYS A 110 -12.18 3.76 -10.19
N ALA A 111 -11.03 3.86 -9.52
CA ALA A 111 -10.92 3.51 -8.12
C ALA A 111 -10.11 4.58 -7.38
N THR A 112 -10.53 4.92 -6.17
CA THR A 112 -9.76 5.73 -5.23
C THR A 112 -8.97 4.78 -4.33
N VAL A 113 -7.66 4.95 -4.29
CA VAL A 113 -6.76 4.17 -3.42
C VAL A 113 -6.24 5.09 -2.33
N THR A 114 -6.46 4.70 -1.07
CA THR A 114 -6.02 5.45 0.12
C THR A 114 -4.98 4.65 0.87
N ASN A 115 -3.80 5.23 1.08
CA ASN A 115 -2.74 4.65 1.90
C ASN A 115 -3.12 4.79 3.39
N LEU A 116 -3.27 3.67 4.08
CA LEU A 116 -3.70 3.63 5.47
C LEU A 116 -2.59 4.03 6.47
N ASP A 117 -1.35 4.18 6.00
CA ASP A 117 -0.23 4.61 6.84
C ASP A 117 -0.12 6.13 6.96
N ASN A 118 -0.41 6.85 5.88
CA ASN A 118 -0.22 8.30 5.81
C ASN A 118 -1.47 9.09 5.44
N GLY A 119 -2.58 8.41 5.07
CA GLY A 119 -3.85 9.03 4.70
C GLY A 119 -3.91 9.63 3.29
N ASN A 120 -2.83 9.56 2.51
CA ASN A 120 -2.83 10.05 1.13
C ASN A 120 -3.73 9.18 0.24
N SER A 121 -4.40 9.81 -0.73
CA SER A 121 -5.28 9.14 -1.67
C SER A 121 -4.91 9.49 -3.11
N VAL A 122 -5.19 8.60 -4.05
CA VAL A 122 -5.02 8.80 -5.49
C VAL A 122 -6.13 8.10 -6.26
N ASP A 123 -6.66 8.79 -7.27
CA ASP A 123 -7.60 8.19 -8.21
C ASP A 123 -6.83 7.51 -9.34
N VAL A 124 -7.17 6.25 -9.62
CA VAL A 124 -6.56 5.43 -10.65
C VAL A 124 -7.59 4.81 -11.58
N LYS A 125 -7.19 4.55 -12.83
CA LYS A 125 -7.96 3.73 -13.77
C LYS A 125 -7.41 2.30 -13.75
N ILE A 126 -8.28 1.32 -13.55
CA ILE A 126 -7.93 -0.10 -13.67
C ILE A 126 -7.80 -0.44 -15.16
N ASN A 127 -6.59 -0.62 -15.66
CA ASN A 127 -6.33 -0.94 -17.07
C ASN A 127 -5.53 -2.22 -17.27
N ASP A 128 -5.17 -2.91 -16.17
CA ASP A 128 -4.39 -4.13 -16.26
C ASP A 128 -4.89 -5.21 -15.28
N ARG A 129 -4.38 -6.45 -15.44
CA ARG A 129 -4.67 -7.61 -14.61
C ARG A 129 -3.46 -7.97 -13.75
N GLY A 130 -3.71 -8.39 -12.54
CA GLY A 130 -2.74 -8.67 -11.49
C GLY A 130 -3.06 -7.84 -10.25
N PRO A 131 -2.22 -7.90 -9.21
CA PRO A 131 -1.04 -8.75 -9.09
C PRO A 131 -1.37 -10.25 -9.01
N TYR A 132 -0.43 -11.10 -9.51
CA TYR A 132 -0.51 -12.55 -9.36
C TYR A 132 0.43 -13.05 -8.25
N VAL A 133 0.87 -12.14 -7.39
CA VAL A 133 1.74 -12.42 -6.24
C VAL A 133 0.90 -12.42 -4.98
N LYS A 134 0.97 -13.52 -4.21
CA LYS A 134 0.22 -13.66 -2.97
C LYS A 134 0.55 -12.53 -1.98
N GLY A 135 -0.50 -11.98 -1.35
CA GLY A 135 -0.38 -10.90 -0.38
C GLY A 135 -0.31 -9.50 -0.99
N ARG A 136 -0.62 -9.36 -2.30
CA ARG A 136 -0.81 -8.06 -2.96
C ARG A 136 -2.16 -8.05 -3.66
N ASP A 137 -2.87 -6.96 -3.54
CA ASP A 137 -4.23 -6.81 -4.05
C ASP A 137 -4.30 -5.85 -5.24
N ILE A 138 -3.40 -4.85 -5.29
CA ILE A 138 -3.36 -3.85 -6.36
C ILE A 138 -1.90 -3.48 -6.68
N ASP A 139 -1.57 -3.39 -7.97
CA ASP A 139 -0.28 -2.86 -8.44
C ASP A 139 -0.48 -1.50 -9.10
N LEU A 140 0.11 -0.46 -8.53
CA LEU A 140 -0.02 0.92 -9.00
C LEU A 140 1.04 1.26 -10.05
N SER A 141 0.75 2.21 -10.93
CA SER A 141 1.79 2.88 -11.70
C SER A 141 2.73 3.66 -10.78
N LYS A 142 3.93 3.99 -11.27
CA LYS A 142 4.89 4.80 -10.51
C LYS A 142 4.36 6.21 -10.21
N GLY A 143 3.58 6.80 -11.12
CA GLY A 143 2.93 8.09 -10.93
C GLY A 143 1.95 8.06 -9.77
N ALA A 144 1.07 7.05 -9.74
CA ALA A 144 0.13 6.84 -8.64
C ALA A 144 0.83 6.56 -7.31
N ALA A 145 1.86 5.69 -7.31
CA ALA A 145 2.63 5.37 -6.12
C ALA A 145 3.36 6.59 -5.50
N LYS A 146 3.81 7.53 -6.33
CA LYS A 146 4.41 8.80 -5.85
C LYS A 146 3.38 9.66 -5.13
N GLU A 147 2.18 9.82 -5.69
CA GLU A 147 1.11 10.61 -5.08
C GLU A 147 0.62 9.98 -3.78
N LEU A 148 0.56 8.65 -3.75
CA LEU A 148 0.24 7.89 -2.55
C LEU A 148 1.34 7.92 -1.46
N GLY A 149 2.53 8.45 -1.80
CA GLY A 149 3.66 8.56 -0.87
C GLY A 149 4.34 7.25 -0.52
N MET A 150 4.18 6.18 -1.33
CA MET A 150 4.63 4.82 -1.00
C MET A 150 5.94 4.38 -1.67
N THR A 151 6.57 5.22 -2.47
CA THR A 151 7.73 4.81 -3.29
C THR A 151 8.95 4.35 -2.49
N LYS A 152 9.08 4.78 -1.23
CA LYS A 152 10.17 4.35 -0.32
C LYS A 152 9.88 3.01 0.36
N ASP A 153 8.60 2.73 0.59
CA ASP A 153 8.15 1.55 1.34
C ASP A 153 7.95 0.34 0.44
N GLY A 154 7.64 0.57 -0.83
CA GLY A 154 7.44 -0.46 -1.85
C GLY A 154 6.08 -1.15 -1.77
N VAL A 155 5.67 -1.58 -0.59
CA VAL A 155 4.37 -2.20 -0.30
C VAL A 155 3.76 -1.52 0.92
N VAL A 156 2.48 -1.14 0.82
CA VAL A 156 1.74 -0.46 1.90
C VAL A 156 0.30 -0.95 1.97
N PRO A 157 -0.32 -0.93 3.16
CA PRO A 157 -1.73 -1.22 3.31
C PRO A 157 -2.58 -0.09 2.73
N VAL A 158 -3.61 -0.47 1.99
CA VAL A 158 -4.51 0.48 1.34
C VAL A 158 -5.97 0.12 1.52
N LYS A 159 -6.81 1.15 1.44
CA LYS A 159 -8.24 1.01 1.16
C LYS A 159 -8.45 1.33 -0.31
N ILE A 160 -9.19 0.48 -1.01
CA ILE A 160 -9.56 0.62 -2.42
C ILE A 160 -11.07 0.84 -2.46
N GLU A 161 -11.52 1.93 -3.06
CA GLU A 161 -12.93 2.25 -3.27
C GLU A 161 -13.16 2.37 -4.78
N ALA A 162 -13.98 1.47 -5.36
CA ALA A 162 -14.21 1.40 -6.78
C ALA A 162 -15.69 1.54 -7.11
N GLU A 163 -16.03 2.47 -8.02
CA GLU A 163 -17.36 2.58 -8.58
C GLU A 163 -17.57 1.45 -9.61
N VAL A 164 -18.46 0.53 -9.31
CA VAL A 164 -18.79 -0.57 -10.21
C VAL A 164 -20.16 -0.32 -10.84
N VAL A 165 -20.18 -0.07 -12.14
CA VAL A 165 -21.43 -0.03 -12.89
C VAL A 165 -21.89 -1.48 -13.11
N PRO A 166 -23.09 -1.87 -12.65
CA PRO A 166 -23.63 -3.21 -12.92
C PRO A 166 -23.66 -3.48 -14.43
N ALA A 167 -23.27 -4.68 -14.83
CA ALA A 167 -23.15 -5.08 -16.24
C ALA A 167 -24.45 -4.88 -17.06
N GLU A 168 -25.60 -4.82 -16.41
CA GLU A 168 -26.90 -4.60 -17.06
C GLU A 168 -27.08 -3.22 -17.68
N LYS A 169 -26.37 -2.19 -17.18
CA LYS A 169 -26.47 -0.80 -17.73
C LYS A 169 -25.48 -0.51 -18.86
N SER A 170 -24.58 -1.42 -19.19
CA SER A 170 -23.58 -1.23 -20.24
C SER A 170 -24.09 -1.54 -21.65
N GLN A 171 -25.29 -2.13 -21.79
CA GLN A 171 -25.85 -2.52 -23.10
C GLN A 171 -26.85 -1.52 -23.72
N GLU A 172 -27.18 -0.44 -23.02
CA GLU A 172 -28.22 0.50 -23.48
C GLU A 172 -27.71 1.71 -24.27
N LYS A 173 -26.43 1.71 -24.67
CA LYS A 173 -25.87 2.71 -25.60
C LYS A 173 -25.35 2.03 -26.87
N LYS A 174 -26.29 1.67 -27.74
CA LYS A 174 -26.04 1.42 -29.16
C LYS A 174 -26.99 2.25 -30.00
#